data_a7ef97e888374026ce5039c7e8759198
#
_entry.id   a7ef97e888374026ce5039c7e8759198
#
_cell.length_a   1.000
_cell.length_b   1.000
_cell.length_c   1.000
_cell.angle_alpha   90.00
_cell.angle_beta   90.00
_cell.angle_gamma   90.00
#
_symmetry.space_group_name_H-M   'P 1'
#
loop_
_entity.id
_entity.type
_entity.pdbx_description
1 polymer ?
#
loop_
_entity_poly.entity_id
_entity_poly.type
_entity_poly.pdbx_seq_one_letter_code
_entity_poly.pdbx_strand_id
1 'polypeptide(L)'
;MRLCFIIFITILAGFSGTLAIGSPATAPTVFPNETAPSGTLAIRSLVFPSETSTSYVEMIPQKPLSLKAFTLCMRVATELSGEREIILFAYRTQDFDELNVWRELDGRLSFYLSGDGVFFQVPGLGALQTRLCVTWDSSSGAAALFIDGRKSLTKIYRKGHTIRAGGRVILGQDPDNYLGGFDINQSFVGEISDVNLWDYVLSDTAVQDMMTAKRGNVLDWETVELRPNGEVVEINVNL
;
A
#
# COMPACT_ATOMS: atom_id res chain seq x y z
N MET A 1 -40.30 21.30 29.58
CA MET A 1 -40.43 21.22 31.05
C MET A 1 -39.17 20.59 31.60
N ARG A 2 -38.32 21.46 32.14
CA ARG A 2 -37.49 21.32 33.38
C ARG A 2 -36.50 20.12 33.41
N LEU A 3 -35.24 20.21 33.80
CA LEU A 3 -34.58 21.09 34.79
C LEU A 3 -33.06 21.06 34.58
N CYS A 4 -32.41 22.24 34.58
CA CYS A 4 -30.98 22.44 34.81
C CYS A 4 -30.56 22.03 36.22
N PHE A 5 -29.35 21.47 36.38
CA PHE A 5 -28.64 21.55 37.65
C PHE A 5 -27.26 22.15 37.42
N ILE A 6 -27.11 23.36 37.96
CA ILE A 6 -25.86 24.08 38.14
C ILE A 6 -25.37 23.74 39.54
N ILE A 7 -24.12 23.31 39.66
CA ILE A 7 -23.46 23.23 40.97
C ILE A 7 -22.27 24.19 40.93
N PHE A 8 -22.40 25.23 41.75
CA PHE A 8 -21.31 26.11 42.20
C PHE A 8 -20.52 25.44 43.29
N ILE A 9 -19.19 25.49 43.22
CA ILE A 9 -18.33 25.34 44.39
C ILE A 9 -17.32 26.47 44.42
N THR A 10 -17.32 27.12 45.55
CA THR A 10 -16.64 28.33 45.97
C THR A 10 -15.14 28.15 46.20
N ILE A 11 -14.46 29.25 45.96
CA ILE A 11 -13.05 29.56 46.23
C ILE A 11 -12.79 29.67 47.73
N LEU A 12 -11.66 29.15 48.21
CA LEU A 12 -11.02 29.64 49.42
C LEU A 12 -9.53 29.92 49.14
N ALA A 13 -9.18 31.16 49.38
CA ALA A 13 -7.81 31.70 49.35
C ALA A 13 -7.16 31.50 50.74
N GLY A 14 -5.86 31.28 50.76
CA GLY A 14 -5.10 31.23 52.03
C GLY A 14 -3.58 31.22 51.85
N PHE A 15 -3.00 32.37 51.99
CA PHE A 15 -1.77 32.81 52.61
C PHE A 15 -0.36 32.29 52.24
N SER A 16 0.43 33.28 52.02
CA SER A 16 1.88 33.46 51.88
C SER A 16 2.80 32.72 52.87
N GLY A 17 3.98 32.37 52.34
CA GLY A 17 5.14 32.03 53.13
C GLY A 17 6.40 31.95 52.24
N THR A 18 7.13 33.04 52.12
CA THR A 18 8.46 33.14 51.51
C THR A 18 9.53 32.52 52.41
N LEU A 19 10.25 31.55 51.93
CA LEU A 19 11.57 31.21 52.46
C LEU A 19 12.51 30.94 51.26
N ALA A 20 13.47 31.83 51.11
CA ALA A 20 14.59 31.64 50.18
C ALA A 20 15.65 30.78 50.90
N ILE A 21 15.96 29.64 50.27
CA ILE A 21 17.17 28.86 50.62
C ILE A 21 17.89 28.53 49.34
N GLY A 22 19.18 28.84 49.33
CA GLY A 22 20.06 28.82 48.17
C GLY A 22 20.19 27.46 47.48
N SER A 23 20.27 27.53 46.17
CA SER A 23 20.64 26.42 45.30
C SER A 23 22.12 26.09 45.41
N PRO A 24 22.47 24.80 45.53
CA PRO A 24 23.75 24.33 45.02
C PRO A 24 23.64 24.05 43.54
N ALA A 25 24.59 24.57 42.76
CA ALA A 25 24.76 24.30 41.34
C ALA A 25 25.00 22.79 41.15
N THR A 26 24.02 22.12 40.52
CA THR A 26 24.19 20.76 40.03
C THR A 26 24.85 20.81 38.65
N ALA A 27 25.99 20.13 38.56
CA ALA A 27 26.70 19.88 37.31
C ALA A 27 25.79 19.17 36.27
N PRO A 28 25.99 19.39 34.98
CA PRO A 28 25.19 18.72 33.95
C PRO A 28 25.48 17.21 34.00
N THR A 29 24.49 16.42 34.35
CA THR A 29 24.49 14.98 34.15
C THR A 29 24.49 14.69 32.65
N VAL A 30 25.63 14.25 32.14
CA VAL A 30 25.73 13.65 30.80
C VAL A 30 24.93 12.34 30.83
N PHE A 31 23.76 12.33 30.27
CA PHE A 31 23.05 11.09 29.98
C PHE A 31 23.86 10.30 28.96
N PRO A 32 24.16 9.02 29.19
CA PRO A 32 24.75 8.20 28.13
C PRO A 32 23.83 8.19 26.93
N ASN A 33 24.41 8.38 25.75
CA ASN A 33 23.74 8.23 24.47
C ASN A 33 23.09 6.83 24.44
N GLU A 34 21.80 6.74 24.68
CA GLU A 34 21.05 5.52 24.41
C GLU A 34 21.12 5.30 22.90
N THR A 35 21.99 4.39 22.49
CA THR A 35 21.88 3.75 21.17
C THR A 35 20.48 3.18 21.09
N ALA A 36 19.67 3.74 20.21
CA ALA A 36 18.33 3.23 19.90
C ALA A 36 18.43 1.71 19.64
N PRO A 37 17.50 0.90 20.18
CA PRO A 37 17.55 -0.53 19.95
C PRO A 37 17.45 -0.78 18.45
N SER A 38 18.45 -1.46 17.90
CA SER A 38 18.52 -2.00 16.56
C SER A 38 17.32 -2.94 16.37
N GLY A 39 16.23 -2.45 15.74
CA GLY A 39 15.05 -3.25 15.52
C GLY A 39 13.74 -2.47 15.35
N THR A 40 13.78 -1.15 15.20
CA THR A 40 12.57 -0.39 14.86
C THR A 40 12.16 -0.79 13.45
N LEU A 41 11.04 -1.49 13.32
CA LEU A 41 10.44 -1.82 12.04
C LEU A 41 9.91 -0.51 11.43
N ALA A 42 10.64 0.04 10.47
CA ALA A 42 10.16 1.19 9.71
C ALA A 42 9.22 0.69 8.62
N ILE A 43 7.98 1.14 8.63
CA ILE A 43 7.06 0.89 7.52
C ILE A 43 7.22 2.02 6.52
N ARG A 44 7.71 1.69 5.33
CA ARG A 44 7.79 2.60 4.20
C ARG A 44 6.43 2.66 3.51
N SER A 45 5.93 3.87 3.24
CA SER A 45 4.69 4.12 2.50
C SER A 45 4.89 5.15 1.42
N LEU A 46 4.18 5.03 0.32
CA LEU A 46 4.11 6.00 -0.77
C LEU A 46 2.76 6.71 -0.71
N VAL A 47 2.80 8.03 -0.57
CA VAL A 47 1.61 8.89 -0.59
C VAL A 47 1.54 9.61 -1.93
N PHE A 48 0.40 9.47 -2.59
CA PHE A 48 0.01 10.16 -3.82
C PHE A 48 -1.01 11.24 -3.41
N PRO A 49 -0.60 12.52 -3.28
CA PRO A 49 -1.42 13.52 -2.60
C PRO A 49 -2.54 14.08 -3.46
N SER A 50 -2.44 13.99 -4.78
CA SER A 50 -3.35 14.64 -5.71
C SER A 50 -3.52 13.86 -7.02
N GLU A 51 -4.62 14.13 -7.71
CA GLU A 51 -4.85 13.65 -9.07
C GLU A 51 -3.93 14.37 -10.06
N THR A 52 -3.11 13.62 -10.75
CA THR A 52 -2.15 14.16 -11.73
C THR A 52 -1.83 13.12 -12.79
N SER A 53 -1.38 13.53 -13.95
CA SER A 53 -0.83 12.66 -14.98
C SER A 53 0.71 12.53 -14.91
N THR A 54 1.34 12.98 -13.81
CA THR A 54 2.80 13.02 -13.69
C THR A 54 3.35 12.33 -12.43
N SER A 55 2.49 12.09 -11.43
CA SER A 55 2.91 11.47 -10.17
C SER A 55 2.81 9.96 -10.25
N TYR A 56 3.96 9.29 -10.27
CA TYR A 56 4.08 7.83 -10.28
C TYR A 56 5.36 7.37 -9.61
N VAL A 57 5.43 6.09 -9.29
CA VAL A 57 6.66 5.45 -8.83
C VAL A 57 6.99 4.26 -9.72
N GLU A 58 8.19 4.26 -10.32
CA GLU A 58 8.72 3.07 -10.96
C GLU A 58 9.38 2.17 -9.91
N MET A 59 9.02 0.90 -9.89
CA MET A 59 9.65 -0.13 -9.06
C MET A 59 10.59 -0.98 -9.92
N ILE A 60 11.82 -1.21 -9.44
CA ILE A 60 12.81 -1.99 -10.19
C ILE A 60 12.82 -3.43 -9.66
N PRO A 61 12.28 -4.41 -10.41
CA PRO A 61 12.22 -5.79 -9.97
C PRO A 61 13.60 -6.41 -9.81
N GLN A 62 13.77 -7.31 -8.83
CA GLN A 62 15.00 -8.06 -8.59
C GLN A 62 15.33 -9.05 -9.72
N LYS A 63 14.31 -9.47 -10.47
CA LYS A 63 14.41 -10.33 -11.64
C LYS A 63 13.31 -10.02 -12.66
N PRO A 64 13.50 -10.38 -13.95
CA PRO A 64 12.48 -10.16 -14.97
C PRO A 64 11.15 -10.85 -14.63
N LEU A 65 10.02 -10.19 -14.92
CA LEU A 65 8.70 -10.75 -14.75
C LEU A 65 8.34 -11.68 -15.93
N SER A 66 8.93 -12.86 -15.98
CA SER A 66 8.52 -13.94 -16.87
C SER A 66 7.76 -14.97 -16.06
N LEU A 67 6.42 -14.80 -15.91
CA LEU A 67 5.67 -15.49 -14.87
C LEU A 67 4.61 -16.43 -15.46
N LYS A 68 4.57 -17.66 -14.95
CA LYS A 68 3.50 -18.65 -15.18
C LYS A 68 2.59 -18.82 -13.97
N ALA A 69 2.93 -18.19 -12.87
CA ALA A 69 2.12 -18.06 -11.68
C ALA A 69 2.59 -16.84 -10.92
N PHE A 70 1.72 -16.24 -10.11
CA PHE A 70 2.15 -15.17 -9.22
C PHE A 70 1.25 -15.03 -7.99
N THR A 71 1.80 -14.41 -6.97
CA THR A 71 1.08 -13.72 -5.91
C THR A 71 1.59 -12.29 -5.88
N LEU A 72 0.69 -11.32 -5.97
CA LEU A 72 0.95 -9.90 -5.77
C LEU A 72 0.16 -9.45 -4.56
N CYS A 73 0.84 -8.91 -3.55
CA CYS A 73 0.20 -8.32 -2.37
C CYS A 73 0.62 -6.87 -2.21
N MET A 74 -0.29 -6.04 -1.69
CA MET A 74 -0.04 -4.65 -1.34
C MET A 74 -0.99 -4.19 -0.24
N ARG A 75 -0.67 -3.09 0.43
CA ARG A 75 -1.59 -2.33 1.27
C ARG A 75 -2.00 -1.06 0.55
N VAL A 76 -3.29 -0.77 0.57
CA VAL A 76 -3.86 0.38 -0.14
C VAL A 76 -4.86 1.08 0.76
N ALA A 77 -4.78 2.41 0.81
CA ALA A 77 -5.82 3.28 1.38
C ALA A 77 -6.10 4.43 0.41
N THR A 78 -7.37 4.72 0.17
CA THR A 78 -7.79 5.81 -0.71
C THR A 78 -9.13 6.37 -0.28
N GLU A 79 -9.25 7.70 -0.33
CA GLU A 79 -10.53 8.40 -0.14
C GLU A 79 -11.22 8.69 -1.47
N LEU A 80 -10.60 8.31 -2.60
CA LEU A 80 -11.25 8.44 -3.90
C LEU A 80 -12.54 7.63 -3.93
N SER A 81 -13.63 8.31 -4.09
CA SER A 81 -14.99 7.76 -4.15
C SER A 81 -15.60 8.02 -5.53
N GLY A 82 -16.77 7.40 -5.77
CA GLY A 82 -17.53 7.62 -6.98
C GLY A 82 -17.17 6.69 -8.13
N GLU A 83 -17.74 6.98 -9.28
CA GLU A 83 -17.60 6.24 -10.53
C GLU A 83 -16.29 6.62 -11.21
N ARG A 84 -15.18 6.10 -10.71
CA ARG A 84 -13.85 6.34 -11.25
C ARG A 84 -13.02 5.07 -11.23
N GLU A 85 -12.37 4.78 -12.34
CA GLU A 85 -11.33 3.77 -12.43
C GLU A 85 -10.07 4.25 -11.71
N ILE A 86 -9.40 3.35 -11.00
CA ILE A 86 -8.15 3.66 -10.29
C ILE A 86 -7.19 2.51 -10.51
N ILE A 87 -6.03 2.82 -11.08
CA ILE A 87 -4.93 1.87 -11.18
C ILE A 87 -4.26 1.70 -9.83
N LEU A 88 -4.03 0.45 -9.42
CA LEU A 88 -3.33 0.11 -8.18
C LEU A 88 -1.91 -0.41 -8.45
N PHE A 89 -1.74 -1.12 -9.56
CA PHE A 89 -0.47 -1.68 -9.98
C PHE A 89 -0.50 -1.86 -11.50
N ALA A 90 0.54 -1.42 -12.19
CA ALA A 90 0.71 -1.61 -13.63
C ALA A 90 2.06 -2.24 -13.93
N TYR A 91 2.06 -3.25 -14.79
CA TYR A 91 3.26 -3.79 -15.43
C TYR A 91 3.03 -3.85 -16.93
N ARG A 92 3.70 -2.97 -17.65
CA ARG A 92 3.57 -2.82 -19.09
C ARG A 92 4.88 -3.13 -19.80
N THR A 93 4.79 -3.97 -20.83
CA THR A 93 5.83 -4.16 -21.84
C THR A 93 5.67 -3.13 -22.97
N GLN A 94 6.53 -3.20 -23.99
CA GLN A 94 6.41 -2.33 -25.15
C GLN A 94 5.06 -2.47 -25.87
N ASP A 95 4.50 -3.69 -25.89
CA ASP A 95 3.35 -4.03 -26.73
C ASP A 95 2.06 -4.24 -25.94
N PHE A 96 2.14 -4.54 -24.61
CA PHE A 96 0.99 -4.98 -23.84
C PHE A 96 1.01 -4.53 -22.38
N ASP A 97 -0.18 -4.29 -21.83
CA ASP A 97 -0.44 -4.27 -20.39
C ASP A 97 -0.42 -5.71 -19.88
N GLU A 98 0.76 -6.15 -19.42
CA GLU A 98 0.98 -7.55 -19.07
C GLU A 98 0.33 -7.96 -17.77
N LEU A 99 0.33 -7.06 -16.77
CA LEU A 99 -0.34 -7.26 -15.49
C LEU A 99 -0.74 -5.92 -14.90
N ASN A 100 -2.03 -5.62 -14.90
CA ASN A 100 -2.60 -4.44 -14.25
C ASN A 100 -3.61 -4.86 -13.19
N VAL A 101 -3.66 -4.13 -12.07
CA VAL A 101 -4.65 -4.31 -11.01
C VAL A 101 -5.42 -3.01 -10.82
N TRP A 102 -6.76 -3.11 -10.86
CA TRP A 102 -7.66 -1.96 -10.88
C TRP A 102 -8.73 -2.00 -9.81
N ARG A 103 -9.20 -0.83 -9.42
CA ARG A 103 -10.56 -0.61 -8.96
C ARG A 103 -11.35 -0.04 -10.14
N GLU A 104 -12.36 -0.76 -10.56
CA GLU A 104 -13.23 -0.43 -11.69
C GLU A 104 -14.22 0.70 -11.35
N LEU A 105 -14.86 1.26 -12.38
CA LEU A 105 -15.92 2.26 -12.24
C LEU A 105 -17.06 1.82 -11.29
N ASP A 106 -17.44 0.55 -11.34
CA ASP A 106 -18.50 -0.02 -10.52
C ASP A 106 -18.02 -0.48 -9.11
N GLY A 107 -16.76 -0.17 -8.76
CA GLY A 107 -16.15 -0.48 -7.48
C GLY A 107 -15.65 -1.92 -7.34
N ARG A 108 -15.83 -2.79 -8.35
CA ARG A 108 -15.20 -4.10 -8.34
C ARG A 108 -13.68 -3.96 -8.40
N LEU A 109 -12.97 -4.94 -7.86
CA LEU A 109 -11.55 -5.09 -8.10
C LEU A 109 -11.32 -6.08 -9.24
N SER A 110 -10.32 -5.81 -10.04
CA SER A 110 -9.97 -6.62 -11.20
C SER A 110 -8.47 -6.74 -11.36
N PHE A 111 -8.05 -7.72 -12.14
CA PHE A 111 -6.73 -7.67 -12.75
C PHE A 111 -6.77 -8.13 -14.20
N TYR A 112 -5.86 -7.59 -14.97
CA TYR A 112 -5.73 -7.83 -16.40
C TYR A 112 -4.42 -8.54 -16.70
N LEU A 113 -4.47 -9.48 -17.63
CA LEU A 113 -3.29 -10.09 -18.24
C LEU A 113 -3.38 -9.88 -19.76
N SER A 114 -2.39 -9.13 -20.31
CA SER A 114 -2.33 -8.80 -21.74
C SER A 114 -3.64 -8.25 -22.28
N GLY A 115 -4.23 -7.27 -21.57
CA GLY A 115 -5.42 -6.53 -21.97
C GLY A 115 -6.76 -7.24 -21.78
N ASP A 116 -6.79 -8.47 -21.25
CA ASP A 116 -8.02 -9.17 -20.87
C ASP A 116 -8.19 -9.17 -19.35
N GLY A 117 -9.40 -9.01 -18.83
CA GLY A 117 -9.66 -8.76 -17.42
C GLY A 117 -10.48 -9.83 -16.70
N VAL A 118 -10.18 -10.07 -15.43
CA VAL A 118 -11.03 -10.85 -14.51
C VAL A 118 -11.44 -9.98 -13.33
N PHE A 119 -12.74 -9.95 -13.03
CA PHE A 119 -13.39 -9.01 -12.12
C PHE A 119 -13.88 -9.75 -10.87
N PHE A 120 -13.78 -9.10 -9.70
CA PHE A 120 -14.16 -9.66 -8.42
C PHE A 120 -15.09 -8.72 -7.67
N GLN A 121 -16.24 -9.24 -7.26
CA GLN A 121 -17.15 -8.55 -6.34
C GLN A 121 -16.68 -8.79 -4.91
N VAL A 122 -16.01 -7.83 -4.34
CA VAL A 122 -15.41 -7.86 -2.99
C VAL A 122 -15.69 -6.53 -2.28
N PRO A 123 -15.48 -6.44 -0.95
CA PRO A 123 -15.54 -5.15 -0.27
C PRO A 123 -14.64 -4.11 -0.93
N GLY A 124 -15.15 -2.89 -1.10
CA GLY A 124 -14.42 -1.80 -1.72
C GLY A 124 -13.23 -1.31 -0.89
N LEU A 125 -12.29 -0.66 -1.55
CA LEU A 125 -11.21 0.09 -0.90
C LEU A 125 -11.77 1.36 -0.27
N GLY A 126 -11.13 1.83 0.79
CA GLY A 126 -11.53 3.04 1.53
C GLY A 126 -10.34 3.72 2.19
N ALA A 127 -10.64 4.69 3.05
CA ALA A 127 -9.64 5.49 3.78
C ALA A 127 -8.78 4.68 4.77
N LEU A 128 -9.23 3.50 5.18
CA LEU A 128 -8.44 2.61 6.03
C LEU A 128 -7.59 1.68 5.16
N GLN A 129 -6.36 1.44 5.59
CA GLN A 129 -5.46 0.52 4.90
C GLN A 129 -6.08 -0.87 4.77
N THR A 130 -6.28 -1.28 3.54
CA THR A 130 -6.78 -2.59 3.15
C THR A 130 -5.63 -3.39 2.56
N ARG A 131 -5.47 -4.63 2.99
CA ARG A 131 -4.55 -5.55 2.39
C ARG A 131 -5.19 -6.27 1.23
N LEU A 132 -4.70 -6.02 0.04
CA LEU A 132 -5.09 -6.65 -1.21
C LEU A 132 -4.02 -7.64 -1.64
N CYS A 133 -4.40 -8.90 -1.90
CA CYS A 133 -3.55 -9.84 -2.62
C CYS A 133 -4.28 -10.41 -3.83
N VAL A 134 -3.56 -10.63 -4.91
CA VAL A 134 -4.02 -11.25 -6.15
C VAL A 134 -3.17 -12.48 -6.41
N THR A 135 -3.81 -13.62 -6.72
CA THR A 135 -3.11 -14.85 -7.08
C THR A 135 -3.61 -15.38 -8.42
N TRP A 136 -2.69 -15.92 -9.21
CA TRP A 136 -3.00 -16.58 -10.47
C TRP A 136 -1.99 -17.66 -10.78
N ASP A 137 -2.49 -18.77 -11.34
CA ASP A 137 -1.68 -19.91 -11.81
C ASP A 137 -2.06 -20.26 -13.25
N SER A 138 -1.11 -20.18 -14.15
CA SER A 138 -1.29 -20.47 -15.58
C SER A 138 -1.70 -21.92 -15.83
N SER A 139 -1.20 -22.85 -15.05
CA SER A 139 -1.43 -24.28 -15.30
C SER A 139 -2.90 -24.68 -15.12
N SER A 140 -3.53 -24.13 -14.12
CA SER A 140 -4.94 -24.34 -13.79
C SER A 140 -5.86 -23.25 -14.34
N GLY A 141 -5.34 -22.04 -14.54
CA GLY A 141 -6.08 -20.82 -14.76
C GLY A 141 -6.71 -20.28 -13.47
N ALA A 142 -6.42 -20.87 -12.30
CA ALA A 142 -7.01 -20.44 -11.04
C ALA A 142 -6.57 -19.01 -10.69
N ALA A 143 -7.55 -18.13 -10.56
CA ALA A 143 -7.39 -16.73 -10.19
C ALA A 143 -8.23 -16.42 -8.94
N ALA A 144 -7.65 -15.77 -7.94
CA ALA A 144 -8.34 -15.35 -6.74
C ALA A 144 -7.80 -14.02 -6.22
N LEU A 145 -8.65 -13.33 -5.48
CA LEU A 145 -8.33 -12.08 -4.80
C LEU A 145 -8.58 -12.26 -3.30
N PHE A 146 -7.76 -11.62 -2.50
CA PHE A 146 -7.89 -11.63 -1.04
C PHE A 146 -7.97 -10.20 -0.53
N ILE A 147 -8.93 -9.95 0.35
CA ILE A 147 -9.08 -8.70 1.10
C ILE A 147 -8.91 -9.01 2.57
N ASP A 148 -7.89 -8.44 3.20
CA ASP A 148 -7.55 -8.66 4.62
C ASP A 148 -7.52 -10.15 4.98
N GLY A 149 -6.85 -10.94 4.13
CA GLY A 149 -6.73 -12.39 4.29
C GLY A 149 -7.97 -13.21 3.91
N ARG A 150 -9.09 -12.57 3.59
CA ARG A 150 -10.33 -13.27 3.18
C ARG A 150 -10.34 -13.50 1.68
N LYS A 151 -10.40 -14.75 1.27
CA LYS A 151 -10.37 -15.18 -0.12
C LYS A 151 -11.71 -14.93 -0.84
N SER A 152 -11.64 -14.43 -2.06
CA SER A 152 -12.78 -14.38 -3.01
C SER A 152 -13.13 -15.75 -3.55
N LEU A 153 -14.19 -15.83 -4.37
CA LEU A 153 -14.40 -17.00 -5.23
C LEU A 153 -13.21 -17.15 -6.20
N THR A 154 -12.76 -18.39 -6.39
CA THR A 154 -11.79 -18.70 -7.44
C THR A 154 -12.46 -18.66 -8.81
N LYS A 155 -11.82 -17.97 -9.76
CA LYS A 155 -12.24 -17.90 -11.16
C LYS A 155 -11.23 -18.63 -12.05
N ILE A 156 -11.66 -19.15 -13.18
CA ILE A 156 -10.76 -19.73 -14.18
C ILE A 156 -10.51 -18.66 -15.24
N TYR A 157 -9.25 -18.31 -15.39
CA TYR A 157 -8.85 -17.16 -16.18
C TYR A 157 -7.49 -17.39 -16.84
N ARG A 158 -7.36 -17.10 -18.13
CA ARG A 158 -6.10 -17.12 -18.91
C ARG A 158 -5.25 -18.36 -18.71
N LYS A 159 -5.86 -19.55 -18.65
CA LYS A 159 -5.14 -20.81 -18.54
C LYS A 159 -4.14 -20.97 -19.71
N GLY A 160 -2.91 -21.33 -19.38
CA GLY A 160 -1.82 -21.51 -20.35
C GLY A 160 -1.10 -20.20 -20.74
N HIS A 161 -1.54 -19.03 -20.24
CA HIS A 161 -0.89 -17.76 -20.52
C HIS A 161 0.47 -17.63 -19.77
N THR A 162 1.35 -16.78 -20.28
CA THR A 162 2.61 -16.40 -19.63
C THR A 162 2.72 -14.88 -19.65
N ILE A 163 2.95 -14.27 -18.50
CA ILE A 163 3.31 -12.86 -18.38
C ILE A 163 4.71 -12.70 -18.97
N ARG A 164 4.89 -11.76 -19.90
CA ARG A 164 6.15 -11.58 -20.62
C ARG A 164 7.09 -10.64 -19.87
N ALA A 165 8.39 -10.94 -19.96
CA ALA A 165 9.42 -10.06 -19.42
C ALA A 165 9.62 -8.79 -20.29
N GLY A 166 10.42 -7.85 -19.75
CA GLY A 166 10.87 -6.65 -20.49
C GLY A 166 9.98 -5.43 -20.28
N GLY A 167 9.02 -5.50 -19.34
CA GLY A 167 8.18 -4.38 -18.98
C GLY A 167 8.71 -3.56 -17.80
N ARG A 168 7.95 -2.52 -17.45
CA ARG A 168 8.16 -1.64 -16.30
C ARG A 168 7.01 -1.77 -15.31
N VAL A 169 7.36 -1.75 -14.03
CA VAL A 169 6.37 -1.74 -12.93
C VAL A 169 6.15 -0.32 -12.48
N ILE A 170 4.89 0.12 -12.53
CA ILE A 170 4.46 1.48 -12.19
C ILE A 170 3.36 1.43 -11.12
N LEU A 171 3.48 2.30 -10.12
CA LEU A 171 2.42 2.60 -9.15
C LEU A 171 1.93 4.02 -9.38
N GLY A 172 0.63 4.25 -9.21
CA GLY A 172 0.00 5.56 -9.27
C GLY A 172 -0.49 6.00 -10.64
N GLN A 173 -0.02 5.37 -11.71
CA GLN A 173 -0.45 5.65 -13.09
C GLN A 173 -0.61 4.36 -13.90
N ASP A 174 -1.50 4.39 -14.89
CA ASP A 174 -1.57 3.38 -15.94
C ASP A 174 -0.84 3.87 -17.20
N PRO A 175 0.25 3.22 -17.63
CA PRO A 175 0.98 3.64 -18.81
C PRO A 175 0.34 3.09 -20.09
N ASP A 176 -0.18 3.96 -20.97
CA ASP A 176 -0.65 3.59 -22.32
C ASP A 176 0.50 3.29 -23.31
N ASN A 177 1.71 3.72 -22.96
CA ASN A 177 2.94 3.44 -23.69
C ASN A 177 3.93 2.77 -22.73
N TYR A 178 5.10 2.33 -23.23
CA TYR A 178 6.13 1.66 -22.42
C TYR A 178 6.48 2.40 -21.11
N LEU A 179 6.48 3.74 -21.14
CA LEU A 179 6.55 4.62 -19.98
C LEU A 179 5.95 5.97 -20.34
N GLY A 180 4.67 6.16 -20.11
CA GLY A 180 3.95 7.40 -20.41
C GLY A 180 2.55 7.15 -20.95
N GLY A 181 1.92 8.21 -21.48
CA GLY A 181 0.52 8.16 -21.90
C GLY A 181 -0.46 8.14 -20.74
N PHE A 182 -0.05 8.68 -19.58
CA PHE A 182 -0.83 8.65 -18.36
C PHE A 182 -2.10 9.50 -18.45
N ASP A 183 -3.24 8.94 -18.02
CA ASP A 183 -4.50 9.65 -17.89
C ASP A 183 -4.75 10.03 -16.41
N ILE A 184 -4.91 11.34 -16.16
CA ILE A 184 -5.22 11.87 -14.84
C ILE A 184 -6.48 11.24 -14.24
N ASN A 185 -7.46 10.86 -15.05
CA ASN A 185 -8.70 10.25 -14.58
C ASN A 185 -8.53 8.82 -14.05
N GLN A 186 -7.43 8.17 -14.36
CA GLN A 186 -7.07 6.83 -13.91
C GLN A 186 -6.02 6.84 -12.81
N SER A 187 -5.46 8.03 -12.51
CA SER A 187 -4.41 8.18 -11.51
C SER A 187 -4.87 7.74 -10.11
N PHE A 188 -3.95 7.18 -9.35
CA PHE A 188 -4.18 6.85 -7.94
C PHE A 188 -3.97 8.08 -7.05
N VAL A 189 -4.83 8.24 -6.05
CA VAL A 189 -4.65 9.17 -4.92
C VAL A 189 -4.86 8.39 -3.63
N GLY A 190 -3.95 8.55 -2.68
CA GLY A 190 -3.99 7.83 -1.41
C GLY A 190 -2.62 7.29 -1.01
N GLU A 191 -2.61 6.17 -0.33
CA GLU A 191 -1.40 5.54 0.20
C GLU A 191 -1.25 4.11 -0.29
N ILE A 192 -0.05 3.75 -0.78
CA ILE A 192 0.34 2.39 -1.15
C ILE A 192 1.59 2.00 -0.37
N SER A 193 1.57 0.80 0.20
CA SER A 193 2.72 0.21 0.90
C SER A 193 2.74 -1.31 0.78
N ASP A 194 3.81 -1.92 1.26
CA ASP A 194 3.97 -3.40 1.37
C ASP A 194 3.73 -4.14 0.04
N VAL A 195 4.21 -3.57 -1.08
CA VAL A 195 4.07 -4.16 -2.41
C VAL A 195 5.08 -5.28 -2.60
N ASN A 196 4.60 -6.51 -2.59
CA ASN A 196 5.42 -7.72 -2.74
C ASN A 196 4.89 -8.60 -3.87
N LEU A 197 5.79 -9.11 -4.71
CA LEU A 197 5.46 -10.02 -5.82
C LEU A 197 6.30 -11.28 -5.75
N TRP A 198 5.63 -12.42 -5.83
CA TRP A 198 6.22 -13.76 -5.93
C TRP A 198 5.92 -14.36 -7.30
N ASP A 199 6.85 -15.15 -7.86
CA ASP A 199 6.68 -15.91 -9.11
C ASP A 199 5.98 -17.26 -8.91
N TYR A 200 5.25 -17.41 -7.82
CA TYR A 200 4.45 -18.59 -7.47
C TYR A 200 3.20 -18.21 -6.66
N VAL A 201 2.24 -19.09 -6.60
CA VAL A 201 1.05 -18.92 -5.76
C VAL A 201 1.38 -19.29 -4.32
N LEU A 202 1.23 -18.33 -3.40
CA LEU A 202 1.26 -18.59 -1.96
C LEU A 202 0.04 -19.42 -1.56
N SER A 203 0.19 -20.30 -0.57
CA SER A 203 -0.96 -21.00 0.00
C SER A 203 -1.94 -20.01 0.63
N ASP A 204 -3.23 -20.38 0.67
CA ASP A 204 -4.27 -19.54 1.28
C ASP A 204 -3.91 -19.19 2.73
N THR A 205 -3.40 -20.15 3.49
CA THR A 205 -2.93 -19.92 4.86
C THR A 205 -1.75 -18.94 4.91
N ALA A 206 -0.82 -19.02 3.94
CA ALA A 206 0.28 -18.10 3.85
C ALA A 206 -0.17 -16.67 3.51
N VAL A 207 -1.22 -16.50 2.72
CA VAL A 207 -1.83 -15.17 2.46
C VAL A 207 -2.61 -14.66 3.66
N GLN A 208 -3.29 -15.54 4.42
CA GLN A 208 -4.05 -15.20 5.61
C GLN A 208 -3.13 -14.81 6.80
N ASP A 209 -2.03 -15.54 6.96
CA ASP A 209 -1.11 -15.47 8.12
C ASP A 209 -0.05 -14.36 7.98
N MET A 210 -0.35 -13.31 7.23
CA MET A 210 0.61 -12.25 6.88
C MET A 210 0.85 -11.22 8.00
N MET A 211 0.76 -11.61 9.27
CA MET A 211 1.38 -10.89 10.38
C MET A 211 2.92 -11.06 10.35
N THR A 212 3.43 -12.06 9.66
CA THR A 212 4.87 -12.23 9.42
C THR A 212 5.24 -11.60 8.08
N ALA A 213 6.14 -10.63 8.10
CA ALA A 213 6.67 -9.96 6.92
C ALA A 213 7.29 -10.98 5.95
N LYS A 214 6.52 -11.44 4.98
CA LYS A 214 7.02 -12.31 3.90
C LYS A 214 7.50 -11.42 2.76
N ARG A 215 8.74 -11.63 2.35
CA ARG A 215 9.37 -10.88 1.27
C ARG A 215 9.08 -11.51 -0.08
N GLY A 216 8.70 -10.71 -1.05
CA GLY A 216 8.58 -11.12 -2.44
C GLY A 216 9.95 -11.54 -3.03
N ASN A 217 9.92 -12.47 -3.99
CA ASN A 217 11.14 -12.89 -4.68
C ASN A 217 11.29 -12.28 -6.08
N VAL A 218 10.31 -11.47 -6.50
CA VAL A 218 10.33 -10.66 -7.73
C VAL A 218 10.35 -9.18 -7.38
N LEU A 219 9.42 -8.77 -6.50
CA LEU A 219 9.43 -7.47 -5.84
C LEU A 219 9.42 -7.73 -4.32
N ASP A 220 10.38 -7.16 -3.63
CA ASP A 220 10.50 -7.16 -2.17
C ASP A 220 10.43 -5.71 -1.71
N TRP A 221 9.33 -5.34 -1.04
CA TRP A 221 9.09 -3.98 -0.60
C TRP A 221 10.21 -3.37 0.25
N GLU A 222 10.85 -4.19 1.06
CA GLU A 222 11.92 -3.75 1.97
C GLU A 222 13.20 -3.31 1.22
N THR A 223 13.47 -3.94 0.06
CA THR A 223 14.74 -3.80 -0.65
C THR A 223 14.60 -3.26 -2.08
N VAL A 224 13.38 -3.18 -2.61
CA VAL A 224 13.14 -2.72 -3.97
C VAL A 224 13.60 -1.27 -4.15
N GLU A 225 14.30 -1.00 -5.25
CA GLU A 225 14.60 0.36 -5.68
C GLU A 225 13.31 1.03 -6.18
N LEU A 226 12.99 2.19 -5.57
CA LEU A 226 11.86 3.04 -5.96
C LEU A 226 12.40 4.28 -6.66
N ARG A 227 11.75 4.66 -7.76
CA ARG A 227 12.03 5.88 -8.53
C ARG A 227 10.78 6.75 -8.58
N PRO A 228 10.55 7.57 -7.56
CA PRO A 228 9.39 8.46 -7.52
C PRO A 228 9.52 9.58 -8.55
N ASN A 229 8.39 9.97 -9.13
CA ASN A 229 8.24 11.09 -10.05
C ASN A 229 7.03 11.92 -9.63
N GLY A 230 7.05 13.22 -9.95
CA GLY A 230 5.99 14.16 -9.59
C GLY A 230 5.94 14.46 -8.10
N GLU A 231 4.72 14.51 -7.54
CA GLU A 231 4.44 14.94 -6.16
C GLU A 231 4.39 13.78 -5.15
N VAL A 232 4.87 12.60 -5.52
CA VAL A 232 4.85 11.43 -4.63
C VAL A 232 5.72 11.67 -3.40
N VAL A 233 5.18 11.39 -2.21
CA VAL A 233 5.90 11.50 -0.94
C VAL A 233 6.16 10.11 -0.36
N GLU A 234 7.43 9.80 -0.10
CA GLU A 234 7.81 8.61 0.64
C GLU A 234 7.83 8.91 2.14
N ILE A 235 7.06 8.17 2.92
CA ILE A 235 6.97 8.28 4.38
C ILE A 235 7.55 7.02 5.00
N ASN A 236 8.43 7.22 6.00
CA ASN A 236 8.94 6.14 6.84
C ASN A 236 8.33 6.29 8.24
N VAL A 237 7.48 5.36 8.62
CA VAL A 237 6.85 5.32 9.94
C VAL A 237 7.62 4.33 10.82
N ASN A 238 8.25 4.84 11.88
CA ASN A 238 8.86 4.00 12.91
C ASN A 238 7.76 3.49 13.85
N LEU A 239 7.62 2.18 13.97
CA LEU A 239 6.70 1.53 14.90
C LEU A 239 7.39 1.21 16.22
#